data_6d0981dc26ded1b6f6e07237cc8f6e55
#
_entry.id   6d0981dc26ded1b6f6e07237cc8f6e55
#
_cell.length_a   1.000
_cell.length_b   1.000
_cell.length_c   1.000
_cell.angle_alpha   90.00
_cell.angle_beta   90.00
_cell.angle_gamma   90.00
#
_symmetry.space_group_name_H-M   'P 1'
#
loop_
_entity.id
_entity.type
_entity.pdbx_description
1 polymer ?
#
loop_
_entity_poly.entity_id
_entity_poly.type
_entity_poly.pdbx_seq_one_letter_code
_entity_poly.pdbx_strand_id
1 'polypeptide(L)'
;MKLGIVGLPNVGKSTLFNALTKAGAEAANYAFCTIDPNVGVVAVPDKRLDALAEIYHPEKYTPATIEFVDIAGLVKGASQGEGLGNKFLSHIREVDAILHVVRCFENPDVIHVENSVDPVRDVDTINTELILADVEVLERRIDRVKKQMKGDSSLARELEVLEKVNSALNEGKCAREVELEPDEAAFLKDATLLTAKPVIYVANVAEDDLKRPARENKYYAALEDRAKAEGAGIIAVSAQIEAELAELADDEREMYLADMFEGMGLEDTGLSKLIRESYSLLGLISFLTAGPKEVRAWKIKKGTKAPGAAGKIYTDFERGFIRAEVVSFDDLIAKGSFNAAKEAGLVRS
;
A
#
# COMPACT_ATOMS: atom_id res chain seq x y z
N MET A 1 0.82 10.21 0.93
CA MET A 1 0.25 9.07 0.18
C MET A 1 -0.27 8.11 1.21
N LYS A 2 -1.53 7.71 1.03
CA LYS A 2 -2.30 6.98 2.03
C LYS A 2 -2.79 5.66 1.46
N LEU A 3 -2.76 4.60 2.26
CA LEU A 3 -3.40 3.32 1.95
C LEU A 3 -4.61 3.13 2.87
N GLY A 4 -5.75 2.80 2.29
CA GLY A 4 -6.95 2.47 3.05
C GLY A 4 -6.99 0.99 3.38
N ILE A 5 -7.14 0.65 4.64
CA ILE A 5 -7.36 -0.73 5.07
C ILE A 5 -8.87 -0.99 5.05
N VAL A 6 -9.29 -1.92 4.20
CA VAL A 6 -10.70 -2.31 4.06
C VAL A 6 -10.87 -3.80 4.33
N GLY A 7 -12.07 -4.21 4.66
CA GLY A 7 -12.42 -5.61 4.87
C GLY A 7 -13.80 -5.72 5.54
N LEU A 8 -14.41 -6.88 5.43
CA LEU A 8 -15.65 -7.18 6.14
C LEU A 8 -15.46 -7.16 7.66
N PRO A 9 -16.52 -7.06 8.45
CA PRO A 9 -16.40 -7.21 9.90
C PRO A 9 -15.75 -8.55 10.30
N ASN A 10 -14.99 -8.54 11.38
CA ASN A 10 -14.37 -9.73 12.00
C ASN A 10 -13.35 -10.49 11.11
N VAL A 11 -12.73 -9.82 10.14
CA VAL A 11 -11.64 -10.39 9.32
C VAL A 11 -10.24 -10.15 9.89
N GLY A 12 -10.12 -9.43 11.02
CA GLY A 12 -8.84 -9.06 11.64
C GLY A 12 -8.30 -7.69 11.24
N LYS A 13 -9.11 -6.86 10.56
CA LYS A 13 -8.72 -5.53 10.08
C LYS A 13 -8.20 -4.61 11.18
N SER A 14 -8.93 -4.43 12.27
CA SER A 14 -8.53 -3.54 13.37
C SER A 14 -7.33 -4.09 14.14
N THR A 15 -7.22 -5.43 14.26
CA THR A 15 -6.05 -6.08 14.85
C THR A 15 -4.78 -5.77 14.04
N LEU A 16 -4.86 -5.91 12.71
CA LEU A 16 -3.77 -5.58 11.81
C LEU A 16 -3.41 -4.09 11.85
N PHE A 17 -4.41 -3.19 11.84
CA PHE A 17 -4.18 -1.75 11.94
C PHE A 17 -3.49 -1.37 13.26
N ASN A 18 -3.92 -1.95 14.37
CA ASN A 18 -3.29 -1.71 15.68
C ASN A 18 -1.84 -2.21 15.71
N ALA A 19 -1.56 -3.39 15.15
CA ALA A 19 -0.20 -3.90 15.04
C ALA A 19 0.69 -2.97 14.18
N LEU A 20 0.18 -2.51 13.03
CA LEU A 20 0.87 -1.53 12.17
C LEU A 20 1.17 -0.23 12.91
N THR A 21 0.20 0.33 13.64
CA THR A 21 0.35 1.61 14.33
C THR A 21 1.25 1.53 15.55
N LYS A 22 1.26 0.41 16.28
CA LYS A 22 2.18 0.18 17.39
C LYS A 22 3.62 0.03 16.90
N ALA A 23 3.85 -0.77 15.87
CA ALA A 23 5.16 -0.87 15.21
C ALA A 23 5.62 0.49 14.63
N GLY A 24 4.69 1.40 14.34
CA GLY A 24 4.96 2.76 13.89
C GLY A 24 5.09 3.80 15.00
N ALA A 25 4.78 3.48 16.26
CA ALA A 25 4.82 4.45 17.36
C ALA A 25 6.24 5.00 17.61
N GLU A 26 7.28 4.22 17.34
CA GLU A 26 8.66 4.69 17.32
C GLU A 26 8.91 5.76 16.22
N ALA A 27 8.18 5.67 15.11
CA ALA A 27 8.23 6.67 14.04
C ALA A 27 7.45 7.95 14.38
N ALA A 28 6.52 7.92 15.34
CA ALA A 28 5.71 9.08 15.76
C ALA A 28 6.51 10.18 16.50
N ASN A 29 7.74 9.89 16.92
CA ASN A 29 8.67 10.89 17.43
C ASN A 29 9.19 11.89 16.37
N TYR A 30 8.80 11.68 15.10
CA TYR A 30 9.10 12.62 14.02
C TYR A 30 8.02 13.72 13.99
N ALA A 31 8.46 14.98 14.20
CA ALA A 31 7.61 16.17 14.17
C ALA A 31 6.75 16.23 12.90
N PHE A 32 5.44 16.56 13.05
CA PHE A 32 4.40 16.73 12.02
C PHE A 32 3.41 15.55 11.82
N CYS A 33 3.29 14.60 12.74
CA CYS A 33 2.15 13.66 12.67
C CYS A 33 0.91 14.28 13.33
N THR A 34 -0.13 14.54 12.54
CA THR A 34 -1.48 14.84 13.06
C THR A 34 -2.02 13.58 13.71
N ILE A 35 -2.45 13.67 14.97
CA ILE A 35 -3.04 12.54 15.70
C ILE A 35 -4.51 12.44 15.24
N ASP A 36 -4.75 11.73 14.14
CA ASP A 36 -6.07 11.25 13.77
C ASP A 36 -6.17 9.79 14.25
N PRO A 37 -7.17 9.40 15.05
CA PRO A 37 -7.26 8.05 15.61
C PRO A 37 -7.36 6.94 14.58
N ASN A 38 -7.68 7.28 13.33
CA ASN A 38 -7.81 6.32 12.22
C ASN A 38 -6.64 6.37 11.23
N VAL A 39 -5.58 7.12 11.52
CA VAL A 39 -4.41 7.25 10.63
C VAL A 39 -3.15 6.81 11.37
N GLY A 40 -2.51 5.77 10.85
CA GLY A 40 -1.22 5.29 11.33
C GLY A 40 -0.10 5.70 10.38
N VAL A 41 0.96 6.32 10.91
CA VAL A 41 2.19 6.61 10.16
C VAL A 41 3.22 5.56 10.52
N VAL A 42 3.71 4.85 9.52
CA VAL A 42 4.57 3.67 9.71
C VAL A 42 5.88 3.85 8.95
N ALA A 43 7.00 3.54 9.62
CA ALA A 43 8.32 3.51 9.01
C ALA A 43 8.42 2.39 7.98
N VAL A 44 9.05 2.67 6.85
CA VAL A 44 9.35 1.66 5.83
C VAL A 44 10.67 0.99 6.17
N PRO A 45 10.71 -0.32 6.45
CA PRO A 45 11.94 -1.04 6.72
C PRO A 45 12.88 -0.99 5.52
N ASP A 46 14.12 -0.52 5.72
CA ASP A 46 15.12 -0.43 4.67
C ASP A 46 16.52 -0.78 5.23
N LYS A 47 16.94 -2.04 5.01
CA LYS A 47 18.26 -2.55 5.44
C LYS A 47 19.44 -1.71 4.96
N ARG A 48 19.26 -0.94 3.87
CA ARG A 48 20.31 -0.03 3.38
C ARG A 48 20.50 1.16 4.32
N LEU A 49 19.40 1.66 4.90
CA LEU A 49 19.45 2.76 5.86
C LEU A 49 20.15 2.31 7.15
N ASP A 50 19.87 1.08 7.61
CA ASP A 50 20.47 0.47 8.80
C ASP A 50 21.99 0.33 8.61
N ALA A 51 22.43 -0.25 7.48
CA ALA A 51 23.84 -0.38 7.16
C ALA A 51 24.57 0.96 7.05
N LEU A 52 23.91 2.00 6.55
CA LEU A 52 24.49 3.35 6.53
C LEU A 52 24.59 3.94 7.94
N ALA A 53 23.65 3.68 8.81
CA ALA A 53 23.71 4.11 10.21
C ALA A 53 24.87 3.46 10.96
N GLU A 54 25.19 2.20 10.68
CA GLU A 54 26.36 1.51 11.23
C GLU A 54 27.68 2.11 10.77
N ILE A 55 27.75 2.64 9.52
CA ILE A 55 28.98 3.26 8.98
C ILE A 55 29.17 4.68 9.53
N TYR A 56 28.10 5.47 9.55
CA TYR A 56 28.19 6.91 9.86
C TYR A 56 27.94 7.27 11.31
N HIS A 57 27.39 6.35 12.14
CA HIS A 57 26.99 6.58 13.53
C HIS A 57 26.28 7.93 13.71
N PRO A 58 25.14 8.15 13.02
CA PRO A 58 24.52 9.46 12.93
C PRO A 58 23.87 9.87 14.25
N GLU A 59 23.80 11.20 14.50
CA GLU A 59 23.00 11.75 15.61
C GLU A 59 21.48 11.51 15.40
N LYS A 60 21.05 11.39 14.13
CA LYS A 60 19.65 11.20 13.78
C LYS A 60 19.48 10.16 12.67
N TYR A 61 18.55 9.22 12.93
CA TYR A 61 18.11 8.20 11.98
C TYR A 61 16.67 8.50 11.54
N THR A 62 16.43 8.66 10.24
CA THR A 62 15.12 9.06 9.71
C THR A 62 14.68 8.16 8.55
N PRO A 63 13.82 7.14 8.79
CA PRO A 63 13.29 6.28 7.75
C PRO A 63 12.26 7.01 6.87
N ALA A 64 11.99 6.46 5.69
CA ALA A 64 10.80 6.85 4.93
C ALA A 64 9.55 6.35 5.63
N THR A 65 8.43 7.05 5.45
CA THR A 65 7.16 6.68 6.08
C THR A 65 6.03 6.60 5.07
N ILE A 66 5.05 5.74 5.35
CA ILE A 66 3.75 5.69 4.67
C ILE A 66 2.61 5.79 5.68
N GLU A 67 1.44 6.20 5.21
CA GLU A 67 0.25 6.39 6.02
C GLU A 67 -0.76 5.30 5.72
N PHE A 68 -1.24 4.63 6.76
CA PHE A 68 -2.36 3.70 6.70
C PHE A 68 -3.58 4.33 7.35
N VAL A 69 -4.74 4.15 6.73
CA VAL A 69 -6.01 4.66 7.22
C VAL A 69 -6.94 3.49 7.50
N ASP A 70 -7.39 3.36 8.76
CA ASP A 70 -8.43 2.37 9.08
C ASP A 70 -9.78 2.86 8.56
N ILE A 71 -10.27 2.23 7.52
CA ILE A 71 -11.58 2.51 6.95
C ILE A 71 -12.59 1.57 7.61
N ALA A 72 -13.61 2.15 8.25
CA ALA A 72 -14.66 1.38 8.93
C ALA A 72 -15.23 0.29 8.00
N GLY A 73 -15.46 -0.89 8.56
CA GLY A 73 -15.89 -2.05 7.77
C GLY A 73 -17.16 -1.79 6.97
N LEU A 74 -17.19 -2.32 5.75
CA LEU A 74 -18.34 -2.25 4.86
C LEU A 74 -19.46 -3.13 5.41
N VAL A 75 -20.70 -2.59 5.42
CA VAL A 75 -21.92 -3.36 5.55
C VAL A 75 -22.55 -3.44 4.16
N LYS A 76 -23.02 -4.64 3.77
CA LYS A 76 -23.71 -4.88 2.51
C LYS A 76 -24.85 -3.87 2.30
N GLY A 77 -24.93 -3.27 1.09
CA GLY A 77 -25.88 -2.20 0.78
C GLY A 77 -25.37 -0.79 1.06
N ALA A 78 -24.06 -0.62 1.24
CA ALA A 78 -23.43 0.68 1.50
C ALA A 78 -23.63 1.69 0.38
N SER A 79 -23.71 1.24 -0.87
CA SER A 79 -23.93 2.08 -2.05
C SER A 79 -25.36 2.60 -2.16
N GLN A 80 -26.34 1.94 -1.50
CA GLN A 80 -27.75 2.30 -1.56
C GLN A 80 -28.26 3.00 -0.28
N GLY A 81 -27.43 3.12 0.77
CA GLY A 81 -27.82 3.57 2.09
C GLY A 81 -27.41 5.01 2.43
N GLU A 82 -28.24 5.69 3.19
CA GLU A 82 -27.87 6.93 3.87
C GLU A 82 -26.96 6.62 5.07
N GLY A 83 -25.85 7.39 5.23
CA GLY A 83 -25.05 7.39 6.44
C GLY A 83 -23.71 6.66 6.35
N LEU A 84 -23.56 5.47 6.96
CA LEU A 84 -22.26 4.79 7.12
C LEU A 84 -21.63 4.32 5.79
N GLY A 85 -22.45 3.90 4.82
CA GLY A 85 -21.97 3.49 3.50
C GLY A 85 -21.35 4.63 2.71
N ASN A 86 -21.96 5.78 2.70
CA ASN A 86 -21.42 6.97 2.04
C ASN A 86 -20.09 7.43 2.68
N LYS A 87 -19.96 7.31 4.01
CA LYS A 87 -18.69 7.60 4.70
C LYS A 87 -17.59 6.63 4.29
N PHE A 88 -17.89 5.33 4.21
CA PHE A 88 -16.96 4.32 3.72
C PHE A 88 -16.43 4.65 2.32
N LEU A 89 -17.32 4.91 1.36
CA LEU A 89 -16.96 5.27 -0.01
C LEU A 89 -16.16 6.59 -0.08
N SER A 90 -16.51 7.57 0.78
CA SER A 90 -15.76 8.83 0.87
C SER A 90 -14.34 8.61 1.35
N HIS A 91 -14.13 7.79 2.39
CA HIS A 91 -12.79 7.49 2.89
C HIS A 91 -11.94 6.74 1.84
N ILE A 92 -12.55 5.82 1.07
CA ILE A 92 -11.82 5.15 -0.02
C ILE A 92 -11.43 6.16 -1.11
N ARG A 93 -12.23 7.19 -1.38
CA ARG A 93 -11.83 8.23 -2.36
C ARG A 93 -10.56 8.97 -1.97
N GLU A 94 -10.32 9.17 -0.68
CA GLU A 94 -9.20 9.95 -0.14
C GLU A 94 -7.86 9.19 -0.11
N VAL A 95 -7.86 7.88 -0.29
CA VAL A 95 -6.64 7.07 -0.26
C VAL A 95 -6.11 6.79 -1.67
N ASP A 96 -4.81 6.53 -1.79
CA ASP A 96 -4.14 6.29 -3.07
C ASP A 96 -4.20 4.82 -3.51
N ALA A 97 -4.28 3.88 -2.55
CA ALA A 97 -4.36 2.44 -2.78
C ALA A 97 -5.14 1.75 -1.65
N ILE A 98 -5.50 0.50 -1.85
CA ILE A 98 -6.33 -0.29 -0.95
C ILE A 98 -5.56 -1.51 -0.45
N LEU A 99 -5.57 -1.73 0.88
CA LEU A 99 -5.25 -3.01 1.51
C LEU A 99 -6.55 -3.72 1.86
N HIS A 100 -6.85 -4.76 1.13
CA HIS A 100 -8.08 -5.52 1.34
C HIS A 100 -7.78 -6.73 2.23
N VAL A 101 -8.12 -6.61 3.52
CA VAL A 101 -7.96 -7.68 4.51
C VAL A 101 -9.06 -8.70 4.33
N VAL A 102 -8.67 -9.96 4.10
CA VAL A 102 -9.59 -11.07 3.82
C VAL A 102 -9.28 -12.20 4.79
N ARG A 103 -10.32 -12.73 5.41
CA ARG A 103 -10.21 -13.84 6.36
C ARG A 103 -9.94 -15.15 5.64
N CYS A 104 -8.81 -15.79 5.96
CA CYS A 104 -8.37 -17.08 5.40
C CYS A 104 -8.12 -18.12 6.49
N PHE A 105 -8.85 -18.06 7.60
CA PHE A 105 -8.77 -19.01 8.72
C PHE A 105 -10.15 -19.33 9.29
N GLU A 106 -10.29 -20.50 9.85
CA GLU A 106 -11.47 -20.91 10.61
C GLU A 106 -11.23 -20.68 12.11
N ASN A 107 -12.19 -20.05 12.78
CA ASN A 107 -12.17 -19.90 14.22
C ASN A 107 -13.63 -19.88 14.72
N PRO A 108 -14.05 -20.87 15.54
CA PRO A 108 -15.42 -20.97 16.03
C PRO A 108 -15.80 -19.83 16.99
N ASP A 109 -14.82 -19.21 17.65
CA ASP A 109 -15.04 -18.11 18.60
C ASP A 109 -15.24 -16.76 17.91
N VAL A 110 -14.92 -16.67 16.62
CA VAL A 110 -15.04 -15.44 15.82
C VAL A 110 -16.12 -15.65 14.74
N ILE A 111 -17.29 -15.08 14.95
CA ILE A 111 -18.41 -15.19 14.01
C ILE A 111 -18.09 -14.46 12.71
N HIS A 112 -18.22 -15.16 11.58
CA HIS A 112 -18.18 -14.55 10.26
C HIS A 112 -19.55 -13.98 9.88
N VAL A 113 -19.60 -12.80 9.25
CA VAL A 113 -20.87 -12.13 8.87
C VAL A 113 -21.75 -12.97 7.95
N GLU A 114 -21.15 -13.84 7.14
CA GLU A 114 -21.85 -14.77 6.23
C GLU A 114 -21.87 -16.23 6.77
N ASN A 115 -21.56 -16.43 8.06
CA ASN A 115 -21.52 -17.73 8.75
C ASN A 115 -20.57 -18.79 8.13
N SER A 116 -19.76 -18.43 7.17
CA SER A 116 -18.75 -19.29 6.54
C SER A 116 -17.59 -18.47 6.02
N VAL A 117 -16.40 -19.06 5.98
CA VAL A 117 -15.20 -18.44 5.39
C VAL A 117 -15.20 -18.74 3.90
N ASP A 118 -15.26 -17.68 3.09
CA ASP A 118 -15.14 -17.74 1.64
C ASP A 118 -14.48 -16.44 1.14
N PRO A 119 -13.14 -16.46 0.94
CA PRO A 119 -12.37 -15.28 0.57
C PRO A 119 -12.82 -14.65 -0.74
N VAL A 120 -13.21 -15.44 -1.73
CA VAL A 120 -13.60 -14.92 -3.05
C VAL A 120 -14.93 -14.18 -2.94
N ARG A 121 -15.93 -14.78 -2.28
CA ARG A 121 -17.21 -14.12 -2.00
C ARG A 121 -17.01 -12.81 -1.20
N ASP A 122 -16.13 -12.82 -0.22
CA ASP A 122 -15.89 -11.66 0.65
C ASP A 122 -15.26 -10.50 -0.15
N VAL A 123 -14.34 -10.82 -1.07
CA VAL A 123 -13.78 -9.86 -2.04
C VAL A 123 -14.86 -9.32 -2.97
N ASP A 124 -15.68 -10.20 -3.54
CA ASP A 124 -16.74 -9.81 -4.47
C ASP A 124 -17.79 -8.92 -3.79
N THR A 125 -18.08 -9.15 -2.50
CA THR A 125 -18.98 -8.31 -1.73
C THR A 125 -18.50 -6.85 -1.68
N ILE A 126 -17.22 -6.63 -1.38
CA ILE A 126 -16.64 -5.28 -1.33
C ILE A 126 -16.52 -4.69 -2.74
N ASN A 127 -16.02 -5.46 -3.70
CA ASN A 127 -15.86 -4.98 -5.07
C ASN A 127 -17.22 -4.56 -5.68
N THR A 128 -18.29 -5.29 -5.41
CA THR A 128 -19.66 -4.96 -5.89
C THR A 128 -20.09 -3.58 -5.39
N GLU A 129 -19.89 -3.26 -4.13
CA GLU A 129 -20.26 -1.93 -3.59
C GLU A 129 -19.44 -0.80 -4.23
N LEU A 130 -18.12 -1.04 -4.47
CA LEU A 130 -17.27 -0.08 -5.16
C LEU A 130 -17.68 0.10 -6.63
N ILE A 131 -18.00 -0.99 -7.31
CA ILE A 131 -18.48 -1.00 -8.71
C ILE A 131 -19.76 -0.20 -8.83
N LEU A 132 -20.75 -0.44 -7.97
CA LEU A 132 -22.03 0.28 -8.02
C LEU A 132 -21.82 1.79 -7.85
N ALA A 133 -20.94 2.21 -6.94
CA ALA A 133 -20.62 3.62 -6.77
C ALA A 133 -19.92 4.22 -8.02
N ASP A 134 -19.06 3.45 -8.67
CA ASP A 134 -18.35 3.91 -9.89
C ASP A 134 -19.26 3.97 -11.11
N VAL A 135 -20.19 3.01 -11.26
CA VAL A 135 -21.21 3.03 -12.32
C VAL A 135 -22.01 4.32 -12.24
N GLU A 136 -22.49 4.70 -11.05
CA GLU A 136 -23.24 5.95 -10.87
C GLU A 136 -22.43 7.20 -11.30
N VAL A 137 -21.14 7.22 -10.99
CA VAL A 137 -20.23 8.31 -11.39
C VAL A 137 -20.06 8.36 -12.90
N LEU A 138 -19.81 7.19 -13.53
CA LEU A 138 -19.57 7.09 -14.97
C LEU A 138 -20.84 7.39 -15.78
N GLU A 139 -22.00 6.89 -15.39
CA GLU A 139 -23.26 7.17 -16.10
C GLU A 139 -23.54 8.68 -16.15
N ARG A 140 -23.39 9.38 -15.02
CA ARG A 140 -23.55 10.85 -14.99
C ARG A 140 -22.54 11.56 -15.89
N ARG A 141 -21.30 11.06 -15.99
CA ARG A 141 -20.27 11.63 -16.86
C ARG A 141 -20.56 11.34 -18.31
N ILE A 142 -20.94 10.11 -18.66
CA ILE A 142 -21.34 9.70 -20.01
C ILE A 142 -22.48 10.58 -20.52
N ASP A 143 -23.51 10.79 -19.73
CA ASP A 143 -24.65 11.65 -20.10
C ASP A 143 -24.24 13.09 -20.35
N ARG A 144 -23.28 13.62 -19.56
CA ARG A 144 -22.72 14.95 -19.77
C ARG A 144 -21.96 15.04 -21.08
N VAL A 145 -21.03 14.08 -21.32
CA VAL A 145 -20.20 14.04 -22.53
C VAL A 145 -21.08 13.87 -23.78
N LYS A 146 -22.12 13.00 -23.77
CA LYS A 146 -23.08 12.85 -24.84
C LYS A 146 -23.81 14.15 -25.19
N LYS A 147 -24.17 14.97 -24.20
CA LYS A 147 -24.79 16.28 -24.42
C LYS A 147 -23.81 17.28 -25.05
N GLN A 148 -22.57 17.31 -24.59
CA GLN A 148 -21.51 18.20 -25.08
C GLN A 148 -21.06 17.82 -26.51
N MET A 149 -21.00 16.53 -26.82
CA MET A 149 -20.60 16.00 -28.14
C MET A 149 -21.49 16.48 -29.28
N LYS A 150 -22.72 16.94 -28.99
CA LYS A 150 -23.59 17.56 -30.02
C LYS A 150 -23.01 18.85 -30.59
N GLY A 151 -22.12 19.52 -29.88
CA GLY A 151 -21.39 20.71 -30.34
C GLY A 151 -19.90 20.52 -30.55
N ASP A 152 -19.34 19.41 -30.08
CA ASP A 152 -17.89 19.13 -30.10
C ASP A 152 -17.63 17.63 -30.36
N SER A 153 -17.33 17.28 -31.58
CA SER A 153 -17.04 15.90 -32.01
C SER A 153 -15.70 15.37 -31.47
N SER A 154 -14.82 16.21 -30.94
CA SER A 154 -13.52 15.78 -30.34
C SER A 154 -13.71 14.92 -29.09
N LEU A 155 -14.86 14.99 -28.45
CA LEU A 155 -15.21 14.21 -27.25
C LEU A 155 -15.57 12.73 -27.55
N ALA A 156 -15.62 12.32 -28.83
CA ALA A 156 -16.00 10.96 -29.21
C ALA A 156 -15.09 9.89 -28.61
N ARG A 157 -13.76 10.15 -28.57
CA ARG A 157 -12.79 9.22 -27.98
C ARG A 157 -12.96 9.10 -26.45
N GLU A 158 -13.22 10.21 -25.76
CA GLU A 158 -13.53 10.18 -24.33
C GLU A 158 -14.79 9.35 -24.07
N LEU A 159 -15.85 9.56 -24.84
CA LEU A 159 -17.10 8.81 -24.70
C LEU A 159 -16.89 7.30 -24.90
N GLU A 160 -16.14 6.89 -25.90
CA GLU A 160 -15.81 5.48 -26.18
C GLU A 160 -15.11 4.82 -24.97
N VAL A 161 -14.13 5.50 -24.38
CA VAL A 161 -13.39 5.00 -23.21
C VAL A 161 -14.29 4.90 -21.98
N LEU A 162 -15.12 5.92 -21.73
CA LEU A 162 -16.06 5.90 -20.59
C LEU A 162 -17.09 4.76 -20.74
N GLU A 163 -17.62 4.53 -21.94
CA GLU A 163 -18.56 3.44 -22.21
C GLU A 163 -17.88 2.06 -22.10
N LYS A 164 -16.63 1.90 -22.57
CA LYS A 164 -15.82 0.69 -22.41
C LYS A 164 -15.67 0.31 -20.92
N VAL A 165 -15.28 1.26 -20.08
CA VAL A 165 -15.10 1.02 -18.67
C VAL A 165 -16.44 0.77 -17.97
N ASN A 166 -17.49 1.53 -18.30
CA ASN A 166 -18.82 1.34 -17.74
C ASN A 166 -19.40 -0.04 -18.08
N SER A 167 -19.16 -0.54 -19.29
CA SER A 167 -19.56 -1.90 -19.67
C SER A 167 -18.87 -2.95 -18.83
N ALA A 168 -17.56 -2.82 -18.61
CA ALA A 168 -16.81 -3.75 -17.75
C ALA A 168 -17.30 -3.74 -16.30
N LEU A 169 -17.60 -2.56 -15.74
CA LEU A 169 -18.19 -2.44 -14.40
C LEU A 169 -19.57 -3.15 -14.33
N ASN A 170 -20.42 -2.98 -15.33
CA ASN A 170 -21.71 -3.65 -15.39
C ASN A 170 -21.61 -5.18 -15.57
N GLU A 171 -20.47 -5.68 -16.07
CA GLU A 171 -20.12 -7.10 -16.09
C GLU A 171 -19.50 -7.60 -14.77
N GLY A 172 -19.38 -6.74 -13.76
CA GLY A 172 -18.80 -7.08 -12.46
C GLY A 172 -17.27 -7.03 -12.41
N LYS A 173 -16.60 -6.45 -13.42
CA LYS A 173 -15.15 -6.24 -13.45
C LYS A 173 -14.79 -4.86 -12.87
N CYS A 174 -13.75 -4.79 -12.08
CA CYS A 174 -13.24 -3.52 -11.58
C CYS A 174 -12.55 -2.70 -12.69
N ALA A 175 -12.54 -1.38 -12.58
CA ALA A 175 -11.91 -0.51 -13.59
C ALA A 175 -10.40 -0.78 -13.74
N ARG A 176 -9.70 -1.25 -12.68
CA ARG A 176 -8.29 -1.65 -12.73
C ARG A 176 -8.01 -2.88 -13.60
N GLU A 177 -9.04 -3.68 -13.91
CA GLU A 177 -8.95 -4.87 -14.76
C GLU A 177 -9.14 -4.55 -16.26
N VAL A 178 -9.49 -3.30 -16.59
CA VAL A 178 -9.71 -2.85 -17.97
C VAL A 178 -8.38 -2.38 -18.54
N GLU A 179 -7.91 -3.03 -19.60
CA GLU A 179 -6.72 -2.58 -20.33
C GLU A 179 -7.00 -1.26 -21.05
N LEU A 180 -6.25 -0.23 -20.71
CA LEU A 180 -6.34 1.11 -21.26
C LEU A 180 -4.96 1.58 -21.70
N GLU A 181 -4.89 2.23 -22.85
CA GLU A 181 -3.71 2.95 -23.27
C GLU A 181 -3.48 4.20 -22.38
N PRO A 182 -2.24 4.72 -22.25
CA PRO A 182 -1.94 5.87 -21.39
C PRO A 182 -2.79 7.13 -21.66
N ASP A 183 -3.15 7.38 -22.91
CA ASP A 183 -4.03 8.48 -23.31
C ASP A 183 -5.49 8.21 -22.93
N GLU A 184 -5.95 6.95 -23.03
CA GLU A 184 -7.27 6.52 -22.56
C GLU A 184 -7.40 6.66 -21.03
N ALA A 185 -6.39 6.22 -20.29
CA ALA A 185 -6.37 6.34 -18.83
C ALA A 185 -6.46 7.81 -18.37
N ALA A 186 -5.96 8.76 -19.16
CA ALA A 186 -6.05 10.17 -18.86
C ALA A 186 -7.51 10.68 -18.77
N PHE A 187 -8.43 10.13 -19.56
CA PHE A 187 -9.86 10.49 -19.49
C PHE A 187 -10.53 10.09 -18.19
N LEU A 188 -10.02 9.06 -17.50
CA LEU A 188 -10.59 8.58 -16.23
C LEU A 188 -10.01 9.28 -15.00
N LYS A 189 -8.91 10.02 -15.15
CA LYS A 189 -8.17 10.61 -14.02
C LYS A 189 -9.04 11.50 -13.13
N ASP A 190 -9.95 12.28 -13.74
CA ASP A 190 -10.84 13.18 -13.00
C ASP A 190 -12.09 12.47 -12.45
N ALA A 191 -12.37 11.26 -12.90
CA ALA A 191 -13.51 10.48 -12.41
C ALA A 191 -13.27 9.90 -11.02
N THR A 192 -12.00 9.82 -10.57
CA THR A 192 -11.60 9.28 -9.26
C THR A 192 -12.29 7.96 -8.90
N LEU A 193 -12.30 7.02 -9.86
CA LEU A 193 -12.96 5.73 -9.70
C LEU A 193 -12.34 4.94 -8.55
N LEU A 194 -13.19 4.38 -7.70
CA LEU A 194 -12.78 3.57 -6.55
C LEU A 194 -12.16 2.25 -6.97
N THR A 195 -12.76 1.62 -7.98
CA THR A 195 -12.29 0.34 -8.53
C THR A 195 -11.05 0.45 -9.41
N ALA A 196 -10.62 1.68 -9.78
CA ALA A 196 -9.37 1.93 -10.48
C ALA A 196 -8.16 1.96 -9.55
N LYS A 197 -8.38 2.07 -8.23
CA LYS A 197 -7.29 2.10 -7.25
C LYS A 197 -6.56 0.76 -7.21
N PRO A 198 -5.20 0.78 -7.14
CA PRO A 198 -4.43 -0.44 -6.96
C PRO A 198 -4.76 -1.10 -5.62
N VAL A 199 -4.71 -2.44 -5.59
CA VAL A 199 -5.08 -3.25 -4.42
C VAL A 199 -3.99 -4.27 -4.09
N ILE A 200 -3.78 -4.50 -2.79
CA ILE A 200 -3.10 -5.69 -2.25
C ILE A 200 -4.12 -6.44 -1.40
N TYR A 201 -4.28 -7.73 -1.65
CA TYR A 201 -5.03 -8.62 -0.78
C TYR A 201 -4.15 -9.06 0.38
N VAL A 202 -4.65 -8.85 1.61
CA VAL A 202 -4.01 -9.30 2.83
C VAL A 202 -4.77 -10.51 3.33
N ALA A 203 -4.25 -11.70 3.02
CA ALA A 203 -4.79 -12.96 3.49
C ALA A 203 -4.47 -13.10 4.99
N ASN A 204 -5.43 -12.83 5.85
CA ASN A 204 -5.27 -13.07 7.28
C ASN A 204 -5.44 -14.56 7.56
N VAL A 205 -4.34 -15.22 7.89
CA VAL A 205 -4.23 -16.68 8.10
C VAL A 205 -4.02 -17.00 9.58
N ALA A 206 -4.23 -18.27 9.96
CA ALA A 206 -3.87 -18.76 11.29
C ALA A 206 -2.34 -18.86 11.44
N GLU A 207 -1.84 -18.85 12.68
CA GLU A 207 -0.42 -19.01 12.97
C GLU A 207 0.19 -20.24 12.32
N ASP A 208 -0.47 -21.40 12.44
CA ASP A 208 0.04 -22.66 11.88
C ASP A 208 0.15 -22.64 10.35
N ASP A 209 -0.58 -21.78 9.67
CA ASP A 209 -0.48 -21.63 8.22
C ASP A 209 0.82 -20.91 7.78
N LEU A 210 1.46 -20.14 8.68
CA LEU A 210 2.75 -19.52 8.40
C LEU A 210 3.92 -20.52 8.42
N LYS A 211 3.74 -21.68 9.09
CA LYS A 211 4.73 -22.75 9.22
C LYS A 211 4.83 -23.67 7.99
N ARG A 212 4.02 -23.43 6.97
CA ARG A 212 3.87 -24.25 5.76
C ARG A 212 3.70 -23.39 4.51
N PRO A 213 3.88 -23.96 3.30
CA PRO A 213 3.62 -23.22 2.08
C PRO A 213 2.19 -22.65 2.05
N ALA A 214 2.06 -21.34 1.81
CA ALA A 214 0.79 -20.63 1.92
C ALA A 214 -0.35 -21.26 1.09
N ARG A 215 -0.04 -21.85 -0.08
CA ARG A 215 -1.04 -22.53 -0.92
C ARG A 215 -1.61 -23.82 -0.34
N GLU A 216 -1.04 -24.38 0.72
CA GLU A 216 -1.65 -25.50 1.44
C GLU A 216 -2.93 -25.07 2.21
N ASN A 217 -3.05 -23.78 2.53
CA ASN A 217 -4.30 -23.21 2.99
C ASN A 217 -5.23 -23.00 1.79
N LYS A 218 -6.34 -23.74 1.75
CA LYS A 218 -7.33 -23.70 0.66
C LYS A 218 -7.92 -22.31 0.43
N TYR A 219 -8.06 -21.52 1.48
CA TYR A 219 -8.60 -20.17 1.42
C TYR A 219 -7.59 -19.19 0.82
N TYR A 220 -6.31 -19.31 1.23
CA TYR A 220 -5.23 -18.55 0.62
C TYR A 220 -5.10 -18.89 -0.87
N ALA A 221 -5.12 -20.17 -1.23
CA ALA A 221 -5.00 -20.59 -2.62
C ALA A 221 -6.11 -20.02 -3.51
N ALA A 222 -7.36 -20.03 -3.05
CA ALA A 222 -8.48 -19.45 -3.78
C ALA A 222 -8.33 -17.92 -3.94
N LEU A 223 -7.89 -17.22 -2.89
CA LEU A 223 -7.66 -15.78 -2.93
C LEU A 223 -6.45 -15.43 -3.83
N GLU A 224 -5.40 -16.25 -3.84
CA GLU A 224 -4.24 -16.04 -4.70
C GLU A 224 -4.60 -16.19 -6.18
N ASP A 225 -5.42 -17.19 -6.53
CA ASP A 225 -5.90 -17.38 -7.89
C ASP A 225 -6.76 -16.18 -8.35
N ARG A 226 -7.59 -15.62 -7.45
CA ARG A 226 -8.34 -14.39 -7.71
C ARG A 226 -7.41 -13.19 -7.88
N ALA A 227 -6.44 -13.00 -7.00
CA ALA A 227 -5.47 -11.91 -7.10
C ALA A 227 -4.68 -11.96 -8.41
N LYS A 228 -4.24 -13.15 -8.83
CA LYS A 228 -3.55 -13.33 -10.11
C LYS A 228 -4.42 -12.97 -11.31
N ALA A 229 -5.70 -13.34 -11.28
CA ALA A 229 -6.65 -12.99 -12.35
C ALA A 229 -6.85 -11.47 -12.49
N GLU A 230 -6.77 -10.72 -11.39
CA GLU A 230 -6.88 -9.25 -11.38
C GLU A 230 -5.53 -8.53 -11.53
N GLY A 231 -4.41 -9.24 -11.58
CA GLY A 231 -3.06 -8.63 -11.55
C GLY A 231 -2.74 -7.94 -10.23
N ALA A 232 -3.41 -8.32 -9.14
CA ALA A 232 -3.23 -7.75 -7.81
C ALA A 232 -2.18 -8.52 -7.00
N GLY A 233 -1.53 -7.81 -6.05
CA GLY A 233 -0.64 -8.43 -5.07
C GLY A 233 -1.42 -9.18 -3.98
N ILE A 234 -0.77 -10.21 -3.40
CA ILE A 234 -1.30 -10.92 -2.23
C ILE A 234 -0.19 -11.18 -1.21
N ILE A 235 -0.51 -11.03 0.07
CA ILE A 235 0.40 -11.30 1.19
C ILE A 235 -0.35 -12.08 2.26
N ALA A 236 0.26 -13.16 2.75
CA ALA A 236 -0.20 -13.87 3.94
C ALA A 236 0.32 -13.17 5.20
N VAL A 237 -0.56 -12.89 6.14
CA VAL A 237 -0.24 -12.28 7.45
C VAL A 237 -1.08 -12.96 8.51
N SER A 238 -0.52 -13.25 9.67
CA SER A 238 -1.33 -13.55 10.85
C SER A 238 -1.46 -12.28 11.69
N ALA A 239 -2.62 -11.64 11.62
CA ALA A 239 -2.87 -10.42 12.38
C ALA A 239 -2.74 -10.64 13.90
N GLN A 240 -2.98 -11.86 14.38
CA GLN A 240 -2.80 -12.24 15.77
C GLN A 240 -1.32 -12.22 16.15
N ILE A 241 -0.45 -12.90 15.42
CA ILE A 241 1.00 -12.91 15.69
C ILE A 241 1.58 -11.49 15.62
N GLU A 242 1.20 -10.73 14.60
CA GLU A 242 1.71 -9.35 14.47
C GLU A 242 1.26 -8.46 15.65
N ALA A 243 0.05 -8.69 16.18
CA ALA A 243 -0.41 -7.98 17.37
C ALA A 243 0.36 -8.42 18.64
N GLU A 244 0.64 -9.70 18.80
CA GLU A 244 1.45 -10.24 19.90
C GLU A 244 2.88 -9.69 19.86
N LEU A 245 3.52 -9.70 18.68
CA LEU A 245 4.84 -9.12 18.45
C LEU A 245 4.91 -7.63 18.81
N ALA A 246 3.85 -6.89 18.53
CA ALA A 246 3.77 -5.47 18.82
C ALA A 246 3.61 -5.14 20.33
N GLU A 247 3.31 -6.13 21.17
CA GLU A 247 3.21 -5.98 22.63
C GLU A 247 4.52 -6.35 23.36
N LEU A 248 5.44 -7.06 22.69
CA LEU A 248 6.68 -7.52 23.28
C LEU A 248 7.70 -6.37 23.44
N ALA A 249 8.52 -6.44 24.48
CA ALA A 249 9.71 -5.60 24.58
C ALA A 249 10.74 -5.96 23.50
N ASP A 250 11.63 -5.03 23.14
CA ASP A 250 12.54 -5.19 21.99
C ASP A 250 13.40 -6.46 22.07
N ASP A 251 13.94 -6.78 23.24
CA ASP A 251 14.75 -7.98 23.48
C ASP A 251 13.93 -9.28 23.37
N GLU A 252 12.73 -9.30 23.92
CA GLU A 252 11.81 -10.43 23.81
C GLU A 252 11.34 -10.61 22.36
N ARG A 253 11.07 -9.52 21.67
CA ARG A 253 10.67 -9.52 20.27
C ARG A 253 11.78 -10.05 19.36
N GLU A 254 13.04 -9.65 19.56
CA GLU A 254 14.18 -10.18 18.81
C GLU A 254 14.34 -11.69 19.00
N MET A 255 14.22 -12.18 20.23
CA MET A 255 14.29 -13.61 20.54
C MET A 255 13.15 -14.37 19.86
N TYR A 256 11.92 -13.87 19.95
CA TYR A 256 10.75 -14.51 19.33
C TYR A 256 10.88 -14.53 17.79
N LEU A 257 11.34 -13.44 17.19
CA LEU A 257 11.58 -13.36 15.73
C LEU A 257 12.68 -14.32 15.28
N ALA A 258 13.77 -14.47 16.05
CA ALA A 258 14.84 -15.40 15.72
C ALA A 258 14.33 -16.85 15.73
N ASP A 259 13.56 -17.24 16.75
CA ASP A 259 12.96 -18.57 16.85
C ASP A 259 11.95 -18.83 15.73
N MET A 260 11.09 -17.82 15.44
CA MET A 260 10.11 -17.90 14.36
C MET A 260 10.77 -17.99 12.98
N PHE A 261 11.83 -17.23 12.72
CA PHE A 261 12.53 -17.26 11.43
C PHE A 261 13.26 -18.59 11.23
N GLU A 262 13.93 -19.12 12.26
CA GLU A 262 14.58 -20.42 12.19
C GLU A 262 13.56 -21.56 12.06
N GLY A 263 12.51 -21.54 12.88
CA GLY A 263 11.48 -22.60 12.90
C GLY A 263 10.53 -22.59 11.71
N MET A 264 10.24 -21.43 11.12
CA MET A 264 9.28 -21.27 10.01
C MET A 264 9.95 -21.03 8.65
N GLY A 265 11.28 -20.86 8.61
CA GLY A 265 12.00 -20.54 7.37
C GLY A 265 11.60 -19.20 6.76
N LEU A 266 11.19 -18.24 7.60
CA LEU A 266 10.79 -16.90 7.18
C LEU A 266 12.02 -15.99 7.19
N GLU A 267 12.11 -15.10 6.21
CA GLU A 267 13.18 -14.08 6.13
C GLU A 267 12.75 -12.74 6.76
N ASP A 268 11.44 -12.56 7.00
CA ASP A 268 10.86 -11.29 7.46
C ASP A 268 9.44 -11.47 8.00
N THR A 269 8.96 -10.53 8.83
CA THR A 269 7.58 -10.55 9.31
C THR A 269 6.59 -10.24 8.18
N GLY A 270 5.35 -10.74 8.33
CA GLY A 270 4.28 -10.45 7.38
C GLY A 270 4.02 -8.95 7.28
N LEU A 271 4.11 -8.23 8.40
CA LEU A 271 3.92 -6.79 8.49
C LEU A 271 5.02 -6.02 7.74
N SER A 272 6.29 -6.36 7.94
CA SER A 272 7.41 -5.73 7.24
C SER A 272 7.31 -5.94 5.73
N LYS A 273 6.93 -7.14 5.30
CA LYS A 273 6.66 -7.43 3.89
C LYS A 273 5.48 -6.60 3.35
N LEU A 274 4.39 -6.50 4.11
CA LEU A 274 3.22 -5.70 3.75
C LEU A 274 3.56 -4.23 3.57
N ILE A 275 4.37 -3.65 4.47
CA ILE A 275 4.80 -2.25 4.38
C ILE A 275 5.62 -2.03 3.12
N ARG A 276 6.58 -2.90 2.80
CA ARG A 276 7.42 -2.78 1.58
C ARG A 276 6.61 -2.92 0.30
N GLU A 277 5.73 -3.92 0.22
CA GLU A 277 4.87 -4.12 -0.93
C GLU A 277 3.89 -2.95 -1.11
N SER A 278 3.36 -2.41 -0.02
CA SER A 278 2.52 -1.20 -0.04
C SER A 278 3.28 0.01 -0.58
N TYR A 279 4.55 0.17 -0.20
CA TYR A 279 5.42 1.22 -0.69
C TYR A 279 5.69 1.09 -2.19
N SER A 280 5.94 -0.14 -2.65
CA SER A 280 6.11 -0.48 -4.06
C SER A 280 4.83 -0.26 -4.88
N LEU A 281 3.67 -0.68 -4.37
CA LEU A 281 2.37 -0.50 -5.01
C LEU A 281 2.05 0.98 -5.30
N LEU A 282 2.46 1.87 -4.39
CA LEU A 282 2.33 3.32 -4.58
C LEU A 282 3.33 3.91 -5.60
N GLY A 283 4.16 3.06 -6.22
CA GLY A 283 5.22 3.48 -7.12
C GLY A 283 6.30 4.33 -6.45
N LEU A 284 6.52 4.11 -5.14
CA LEU A 284 7.49 4.85 -4.35
C LEU A 284 8.85 4.15 -4.34
N ILE A 285 9.89 4.94 -4.29
CA ILE A 285 11.26 4.53 -4.04
C ILE A 285 11.90 5.48 -3.04
N SER A 286 12.96 5.03 -2.38
CA SER A 286 13.76 5.86 -1.48
C SER A 286 15.16 6.07 -2.06
N PHE A 287 15.63 7.33 -2.07
CA PHE A 287 17.05 7.64 -2.12
C PHE A 287 17.53 8.03 -0.72
N LEU A 288 18.81 7.84 -0.46
CA LEU A 288 19.36 7.96 0.88
C LEU A 288 20.35 9.12 0.92
N THR A 289 20.35 9.86 2.02
CA THR A 289 21.44 10.79 2.39
C THR A 289 22.08 10.28 3.67
N ALA A 290 23.41 10.26 3.69
CA ALA A 290 24.15 9.71 4.82
C ALA A 290 25.28 10.63 5.25
N GLY A 291 25.40 10.86 6.54
CA GLY A 291 26.43 11.65 7.17
C GLY A 291 26.33 11.59 8.70
N PRO A 292 27.33 12.16 9.42
CA PRO A 292 27.37 12.05 10.89
C PRO A 292 26.23 12.77 11.62
N LYS A 293 25.57 13.76 10.97
CA LYS A 293 24.42 14.45 11.56
C LYS A 293 23.10 13.70 11.36
N GLU A 294 22.90 13.15 10.17
CA GLU A 294 21.67 12.43 9.85
C GLU A 294 21.93 11.39 8.77
N VAL A 295 21.34 10.22 8.95
CA VAL A 295 21.10 9.23 7.90
C VAL A 295 19.59 9.19 7.65
N ARG A 296 19.19 9.44 6.37
CA ARG A 296 17.78 9.62 6.05
C ARG A 296 17.38 9.01 4.72
N ALA A 297 16.21 8.37 4.70
CA ALA A 297 15.53 7.89 3.50
C ALA A 297 14.51 8.94 3.02
N TRP A 298 14.64 9.34 1.76
CA TRP A 298 13.77 10.33 1.11
C TRP A 298 12.83 9.65 0.14
N LYS A 299 11.55 9.83 0.37
CA LYS A 299 10.47 9.25 -0.42
C LYS A 299 10.23 10.03 -1.72
N ILE A 300 10.35 9.35 -2.87
CA ILE A 300 10.03 9.90 -4.19
C ILE A 300 9.24 8.88 -5.03
N LYS A 301 8.56 9.35 -6.06
CA LYS A 301 7.97 8.46 -7.06
C LYS A 301 9.05 7.89 -7.99
N LYS A 302 8.93 6.64 -8.38
CA LYS A 302 9.77 6.02 -9.41
C LYS A 302 9.72 6.85 -10.69
N GLY A 303 10.88 7.12 -11.29
CA GLY A 303 11.01 8.00 -12.46
C GLY A 303 11.17 9.49 -12.12
N THR A 304 11.16 9.91 -10.85
CA THR A 304 11.49 11.28 -10.45
C THR A 304 12.93 11.60 -10.84
N LYS A 305 13.12 12.72 -11.56
CA LYS A 305 14.45 13.20 -11.99
C LYS A 305 15.21 13.88 -10.83
N ALA A 306 16.53 13.99 -10.95
CA ALA A 306 17.41 14.52 -9.91
C ALA A 306 17.00 15.90 -9.34
N PRO A 307 16.57 16.91 -10.13
CA PRO A 307 16.10 18.18 -9.57
C PRO A 307 14.89 18.00 -8.63
N GLY A 308 13.88 17.21 -9.05
CA GLY A 308 12.71 16.94 -8.22
C GLY A 308 13.03 16.12 -6.97
N ALA A 309 14.02 15.22 -7.03
CA ALA A 309 14.52 14.50 -5.86
C ALA A 309 15.23 15.46 -4.88
N ALA A 310 16.08 16.35 -5.37
CA ALA A 310 16.76 17.37 -4.57
C ALA A 310 15.77 18.32 -3.89
N GLY A 311 14.66 18.66 -4.57
CA GLY A 311 13.57 19.47 -4.03
C GLY A 311 12.86 18.84 -2.83
N LYS A 312 13.01 17.51 -2.62
CA LYS A 312 12.51 16.82 -1.40
C LYS A 312 13.39 17.09 -0.19
N ILE A 313 14.69 17.35 -0.39
CA ILE A 313 15.62 17.70 0.69
C ILE A 313 15.35 19.15 1.13
N TYR A 314 15.42 20.09 0.18
CA TYR A 314 15.07 21.49 0.36
C TYR A 314 14.38 22.02 -0.90
N THR A 315 13.29 22.74 -0.75
CA THR A 315 12.46 23.24 -1.86
C THR A 315 13.26 24.08 -2.85
N ASP A 316 14.22 24.86 -2.34
CA ASP A 316 15.09 25.72 -3.18
C ASP A 316 16.06 24.92 -4.05
N PHE A 317 16.37 23.68 -3.66
CA PHE A 317 17.28 22.81 -4.43
C PHE A 317 16.66 22.36 -5.77
N GLU A 318 15.36 22.33 -5.92
CA GLU A 318 14.73 22.00 -7.19
C GLU A 318 15.00 23.06 -8.24
N ARG A 319 14.87 24.35 -7.88
CA ARG A 319 15.10 25.49 -8.79
C ARG A 319 16.57 25.77 -9.01
N GLY A 320 17.40 25.61 -7.98
CA GLY A 320 18.83 25.86 -7.99
C GLY A 320 19.67 24.62 -8.30
N PHE A 321 19.07 23.52 -8.78
CA PHE A 321 19.80 22.29 -9.02
C PHE A 321 20.84 22.44 -10.11
N ILE A 322 22.10 22.18 -9.78
CA ILE A 322 23.22 22.19 -10.72
C ILE A 322 23.67 20.75 -10.96
N ARG A 323 24.05 20.05 -9.88
CA ARG A 323 24.50 18.65 -9.89
C ARG A 323 24.36 18.04 -8.51
N ALA A 324 24.34 16.70 -8.45
CA ALA A 324 24.47 15.93 -7.22
C ALA A 324 25.56 14.88 -7.39
N GLU A 325 26.38 14.68 -6.36
CA GLU A 325 27.29 13.54 -6.31
C GLU A 325 26.53 12.35 -5.74
N VAL A 326 26.51 11.24 -6.47
CA VAL A 326 25.73 10.03 -6.15
C VAL A 326 26.63 8.82 -6.27
N VAL A 327 26.50 7.88 -5.33
CA VAL A 327 27.15 6.57 -5.36
C VAL A 327 26.09 5.50 -5.19
N SER A 328 26.25 4.33 -5.82
CA SER A 328 25.37 3.20 -5.54
C SER A 328 25.58 2.70 -4.11
N PHE A 329 24.52 2.17 -3.48
CA PHE A 329 24.62 1.64 -2.13
C PHE A 329 25.67 0.53 -2.05
N ASP A 330 25.67 -0.41 -2.99
CA ASP A 330 26.59 -1.56 -3.00
C ASP A 330 28.06 -1.12 -3.14
N ASP A 331 28.34 -0.13 -4.00
CA ASP A 331 29.67 0.44 -4.14
C ASP A 331 30.15 1.14 -2.86
N LEU A 332 29.25 1.86 -2.19
CA LEU A 332 29.58 2.52 -0.93
C LEU A 332 29.92 1.51 0.17
N ILE A 333 29.10 0.47 0.32
CA ILE A 333 29.33 -0.60 1.31
C ILE A 333 30.64 -1.34 1.01
N ALA A 334 30.88 -1.70 -0.25
CA ALA A 334 32.10 -2.39 -0.67
C ALA A 334 33.37 -1.56 -0.40
N LYS A 335 33.28 -0.23 -0.46
CA LYS A 335 34.41 0.68 -0.20
C LYS A 335 34.48 1.19 1.23
N GLY A 336 33.42 1.03 2.02
CA GLY A 336 33.35 1.42 3.43
C GLY A 336 33.20 2.92 3.69
N SER A 337 33.39 3.77 2.67
CA SER A 337 33.19 5.23 2.79
C SER A 337 32.96 5.92 1.46
N PHE A 338 32.32 7.09 1.48
CA PHE A 338 32.10 7.91 0.30
C PHE A 338 33.43 8.37 -0.34
N ASN A 339 34.43 8.72 0.47
CA ASN A 339 35.74 9.15 -0.04
C ASN A 339 36.45 8.01 -0.75
N ALA A 340 36.47 6.81 -0.20
CA ALA A 340 37.08 5.64 -0.85
C ALA A 340 36.34 5.26 -2.16
N ALA A 341 35.02 5.39 -2.20
CA ALA A 341 34.24 5.21 -3.43
C ALA A 341 34.58 6.28 -4.48
N LYS A 342 34.79 7.53 -4.05
CA LYS A 342 35.20 8.65 -4.93
C LYS A 342 36.59 8.46 -5.51
N GLU A 343 37.56 8.05 -4.71
CA GLU A 343 38.92 7.71 -5.14
C GLU A 343 38.93 6.54 -6.15
N ALA A 344 37.99 5.60 -5.97
CA ALA A 344 37.80 4.49 -6.90
C ALA A 344 37.02 4.86 -8.18
N GLY A 345 36.60 6.13 -8.36
CA GLY A 345 35.85 6.60 -9.53
C GLY A 345 34.42 6.13 -9.62
N LEU A 346 33.81 5.66 -8.49
CA LEU A 346 32.46 5.10 -8.43
C LEU A 346 31.38 6.16 -8.14
N VAL A 347 31.80 7.38 -7.80
CA VAL A 347 30.89 8.51 -7.59
C VAL A 347 30.57 9.17 -8.92
N ARG A 348 29.29 9.36 -9.20
CA ARG A 348 28.75 10.02 -10.40
C ARG A 348 28.25 11.42 -10.03
N SER A 349 28.32 12.34 -10.98
CA SER A 349 27.80 13.71 -10.84
C SER A 349 26.94 14.13 -12.03
#